data_34588cf06b31fbf0b3f175dcea80464c
#
_entry.id   34588cf06b31fbf0b3f175dcea80464c
#
_cell.length_a   1.000
_cell.length_b   1.000
_cell.length_c   1.000
_cell.angle_alpha   90.00
_cell.angle_beta   90.00
_cell.angle_gamma   90.00
#
_symmetry.space_group_name_H-M   'P 1'
#
loop_
_entity.id
_entity.type
_entity.pdbx_description
1 polymer ?
#
loop_
_entity_poly.entity_id
_entity_poly.type
_entity_poly.pdbx_seq_one_letter_code
_entity_poly.pdbx_strand_id
1 'polypeptide(L)'
;MKYLLWILIAALIVIGIKIAYIVIYFLFVFIASFFINKNKEYNQDSKFYRFLLWSSTGLGLKVMRVKLDLVDFDKIPEGKQMLFVCNHRSNYDPLISWYALRKHQPSFISKEENFHVPFYGRIIRRCCFMAIDRKNARNAMATIDRASNLLKNNEVSVAVYPEGTRSKRLVLLKFHSGVFKIAQKANVPVVVLTIQGSELIKKNYPWRSTKVRIKVVGVLPADHVKASKTSDISDEARAMIAAELGEKEAAPEVKEAAPEVKETAEVKEVQEVKETAEVKETGEEKAD
;
A
#
# COMPACT_ATOMS: atom_id res chain seq x y z
N MET A 1 38.13 3.62 37.08
CA MET A 1 37.33 4.78 36.62
C MET A 1 37.79 5.29 35.23
N LYS A 2 39.06 5.59 34.96
CA LYS A 2 39.55 6.12 33.68
C LYS A 2 39.20 5.19 32.46
N TYR A 3 39.40 3.89 32.57
CA TYR A 3 39.08 2.93 31.48
C TYR A 3 37.58 2.87 31.19
N LEU A 4 36.71 2.96 32.18
CA LEU A 4 35.26 2.98 31.98
C LEU A 4 34.81 4.23 31.19
N LEU A 5 35.43 5.39 31.49
CA LEU A 5 35.18 6.63 30.77
C LEU A 5 35.60 6.53 29.29
N TRP A 6 36.78 5.94 29.00
CA TRP A 6 37.22 5.73 27.60
C TRP A 6 36.32 4.77 26.84
N ILE A 7 35.83 3.69 27.50
CA ILE A 7 34.85 2.76 26.87
C ILE A 7 33.55 3.50 26.53
N LEU A 8 33.06 4.35 27.45
CA LEU A 8 31.85 5.14 27.24
C LEU A 8 32.02 6.12 26.06
N ILE A 9 33.15 6.85 26.02
CA ILE A 9 33.46 7.76 24.92
C ILE A 9 33.53 7.02 23.58
N ALA A 10 34.23 5.89 23.55
CA ALA A 10 34.32 5.07 22.33
C ALA A 10 32.93 4.58 21.87
N ALA A 11 32.07 4.16 22.78
CA ALA A 11 30.70 3.76 22.48
C ALA A 11 29.88 4.93 21.91
N LEU A 12 29.98 6.13 22.47
CA LEU A 12 29.31 7.33 21.98
C LEU A 12 29.79 7.72 20.58
N ILE A 13 31.10 7.63 20.31
CA ILE A 13 31.67 7.89 18.98
C ILE A 13 31.09 6.90 17.96
N VAL A 14 31.06 5.61 18.27
CA VAL A 14 30.49 4.59 17.37
C VAL A 14 29.00 4.83 17.09
N ILE A 15 28.24 5.23 18.10
CA ILE A 15 26.82 5.59 17.95
C ILE A 15 26.70 6.84 17.05
N GLY A 16 27.51 7.87 17.30
CA GLY A 16 27.54 9.09 16.50
C GLY A 16 27.83 8.80 15.00
N ILE A 17 28.84 7.96 14.72
CA ILE A 17 29.17 7.55 13.35
C ILE A 17 27.99 6.82 12.69
N LYS A 18 27.31 5.90 13.40
CA LYS A 18 26.12 5.20 12.87
C LYS A 18 24.98 6.15 12.55
N ILE A 19 24.71 7.12 13.43
CA ILE A 19 23.68 8.14 13.20
C ILE A 19 24.05 9.00 11.98
N ALA A 20 25.29 9.48 11.91
CA ALA A 20 25.79 10.27 10.78
C ALA A 20 25.62 9.50 9.46
N TYR A 21 26.00 8.21 9.42
CA TYR A 21 25.80 7.35 8.25
C TYR A 21 24.34 7.27 7.83
N ILE A 22 23.42 7.07 8.77
CA ILE A 22 21.97 7.01 8.51
C ILE A 22 21.47 8.34 7.92
N VAL A 23 21.89 9.47 8.53
CA VAL A 23 21.49 10.81 8.06
C VAL A 23 22.02 11.08 6.65
N ILE A 24 23.29 10.81 6.39
CA ILE A 24 23.92 10.98 5.05
C ILE A 24 23.20 10.08 4.02
N TYR A 25 22.90 8.84 4.38
CA TYR A 25 22.18 7.93 3.50
C TYR A 25 20.79 8.45 3.13
N PHE A 26 19.98 8.90 4.11
CA PHE A 26 18.67 9.46 3.81
C PHE A 26 18.74 10.79 3.06
N LEU A 27 19.76 11.61 3.30
CA LEU A 27 20.01 12.82 2.52
C LEU A 27 20.30 12.46 1.05
N PHE A 28 21.11 11.42 0.81
CA PHE A 28 21.36 10.91 -0.54
C PHE A 28 20.06 10.43 -1.21
N VAL A 29 19.22 9.63 -0.52
CA VAL A 29 17.92 9.17 -1.02
C VAL A 29 17.01 10.36 -1.34
N PHE A 30 16.98 11.36 -0.47
CA PHE A 30 16.23 12.60 -0.66
C PHE A 30 16.68 13.34 -1.92
N ILE A 31 17.98 13.60 -2.08
CA ILE A 31 18.55 14.27 -3.26
C ILE A 31 18.26 13.45 -4.53
N ALA A 32 18.47 12.12 -4.50
CA ALA A 32 18.20 11.25 -5.64
C ALA A 32 16.71 11.33 -6.07
N SER A 33 15.79 11.56 -5.15
CA SER A 33 14.37 11.69 -5.47
C SER A 33 14.04 12.91 -6.35
N PHE A 34 14.85 13.97 -6.33
CA PHE A 34 14.59 15.19 -7.13
C PHE A 34 14.81 14.96 -8.63
N PHE A 35 15.58 13.95 -9.02
CA PHE A 35 15.77 13.58 -10.42
C PHE A 35 14.55 12.81 -11.00
N ILE A 36 13.51 12.57 -10.20
CA ILE A 36 12.28 11.91 -10.64
C ILE A 36 11.19 12.98 -10.91
N ASN A 37 10.62 12.95 -12.13
CA ASN A 37 9.48 13.80 -12.45
C ASN A 37 8.25 13.31 -11.67
N LYS A 38 7.75 14.13 -10.75
CA LYS A 38 6.61 13.83 -9.88
C LYS A 38 5.26 13.73 -10.60
N ASN A 39 5.16 14.27 -11.82
CA ASN A 39 3.92 14.30 -12.61
C ASN A 39 3.88 13.19 -13.67
N LYS A 40 4.98 12.41 -13.81
CA LYS A 40 5.07 11.34 -14.81
C LYS A 40 4.69 10.00 -14.16
N GLU A 41 3.88 9.22 -14.85
CA GLU A 41 3.70 7.80 -14.60
C GLU A 41 4.77 6.99 -15.33
N TYR A 42 5.38 6.04 -14.63
CA TYR A 42 6.45 5.22 -15.19
C TYR A 42 5.96 3.79 -15.39
N ASN A 43 6.14 3.29 -16.60
CA ASN A 43 5.81 1.90 -16.99
C ASN A 43 7.05 1.02 -17.14
N GLN A 44 8.23 1.58 -16.82
CA GLN A 44 9.49 0.86 -16.74
C GLN A 44 10.07 1.03 -15.34
N ASP A 45 10.38 -0.10 -14.72
CA ASP A 45 10.98 -0.12 -13.38
C ASP A 45 12.41 0.39 -13.38
N SER A 46 12.84 0.95 -12.28
CA SER A 46 14.24 1.36 -12.11
C SER A 46 14.90 0.56 -11.03
N LYS A 47 15.82 -0.32 -11.39
CA LYS A 47 16.60 -1.11 -10.45
C LYS A 47 17.29 -0.24 -9.39
N PHE A 48 17.77 0.95 -9.77
CA PHE A 48 18.39 1.90 -8.86
C PHE A 48 17.40 2.41 -7.80
N TYR A 49 16.26 2.97 -8.22
CA TYR A 49 15.27 3.49 -7.27
C TYR A 49 14.59 2.38 -6.48
N ARG A 50 14.43 1.19 -7.08
CA ARG A 50 13.96 0.01 -6.36
C ARG A 50 14.94 -0.40 -5.26
N PHE A 51 16.24 -0.37 -5.52
CA PHE A 51 17.26 -0.61 -4.51
C PHE A 51 17.21 0.43 -3.39
N LEU A 52 17.07 1.73 -3.72
CA LEU A 52 16.94 2.79 -2.72
C LEU A 52 15.70 2.61 -1.85
N LEU A 53 14.56 2.29 -2.46
CA LEU A 53 13.32 2.03 -1.73
C LEU A 53 13.45 0.79 -0.83
N TRP A 54 14.03 -0.29 -1.35
CA TRP A 54 14.23 -1.51 -0.58
C TRP A 54 15.20 -1.32 0.58
N SER A 55 16.36 -0.71 0.35
CA SER A 55 17.39 -0.52 1.39
C SER A 55 16.93 0.46 2.47
N SER A 56 16.27 1.57 2.09
CA SER A 56 15.68 2.50 3.06
C SER A 56 14.56 1.88 3.88
N THR A 57 13.70 1.07 3.25
CA THR A 57 12.66 0.31 3.96
C THR A 57 13.26 -0.69 4.94
N GLY A 58 14.29 -1.45 4.51
CA GLY A 58 14.98 -2.40 5.37
C GLY A 58 15.64 -1.75 6.57
N LEU A 59 16.26 -0.58 6.37
CA LEU A 59 16.82 0.22 7.46
C LEU A 59 15.72 0.70 8.42
N GLY A 60 14.60 1.20 7.88
CA GLY A 60 13.43 1.60 8.68
C GLY A 60 12.86 0.46 9.51
N LEU A 61 12.67 -0.73 8.92
CA LEU A 61 12.21 -1.92 9.64
C LEU A 61 13.18 -2.34 10.76
N LYS A 62 14.49 -2.24 10.51
CA LYS A 62 15.51 -2.52 11.51
C LYS A 62 15.47 -1.51 12.67
N VAL A 63 15.34 -0.22 12.37
CA VAL A 63 15.18 0.85 13.39
C VAL A 63 13.92 0.62 14.20
N MET A 64 12.81 0.28 13.57
CA MET A 64 11.54 -0.05 14.24
C MET A 64 11.57 -1.42 14.95
N ARG A 65 12.70 -2.15 14.92
CA ARG A 65 12.88 -3.44 15.57
C ARG A 65 11.88 -4.50 15.10
N VAL A 66 11.49 -4.43 13.82
CA VAL A 66 10.59 -5.42 13.19
C VAL A 66 11.38 -6.68 12.83
N LYS A 67 10.87 -7.83 13.26
CA LYS A 67 11.40 -9.16 12.92
C LYS A 67 10.40 -9.86 12.00
N LEU A 68 10.82 -10.14 10.77
CA LEU A 68 9.96 -10.84 9.80
C LEU A 68 10.04 -12.35 10.00
N ASP A 69 8.87 -12.97 10.00
CA ASP A 69 8.67 -14.43 9.99
C ASP A 69 7.99 -14.77 8.65
N LEU A 70 8.80 -15.25 7.69
CA LEU A 70 8.33 -15.57 6.34
C LEU A 70 8.06 -17.07 6.25
N VAL A 71 6.79 -17.41 6.03
CA VAL A 71 6.32 -18.82 6.05
C VAL A 71 5.84 -19.20 4.65
N ASP A 72 6.25 -20.38 4.18
CA ASP A 72 5.83 -20.97 2.90
C ASP A 72 6.18 -20.12 1.66
N PHE A 73 7.21 -19.28 1.73
CA PHE A 73 7.64 -18.42 0.62
C PHE A 73 8.25 -19.20 -0.56
N ASP A 74 8.66 -20.43 -0.33
CA ASP A 74 9.08 -21.39 -1.34
C ASP A 74 7.93 -21.82 -2.28
N LYS A 75 6.68 -21.64 -1.87
CA LYS A 75 5.50 -21.91 -2.69
C LYS A 75 5.24 -20.82 -3.75
N ILE A 76 5.91 -19.67 -3.68
CA ILE A 76 5.76 -18.59 -4.67
C ILE A 76 6.40 -19.05 -5.99
N PRO A 77 5.65 -19.06 -7.11
CA PRO A 77 6.21 -19.45 -8.40
C PRO A 77 7.40 -18.59 -8.81
N GLU A 78 8.44 -19.21 -9.35
CA GLU A 78 9.60 -18.50 -9.87
C GLU A 78 9.47 -18.20 -11.36
N GLY A 79 10.23 -17.21 -11.84
CA GLY A 79 10.39 -16.90 -13.28
C GLY A 79 9.18 -16.26 -13.94
N LYS A 80 8.13 -15.90 -13.21
CA LYS A 80 6.93 -15.25 -13.74
C LYS A 80 6.50 -14.08 -12.85
N GLN A 81 5.93 -13.06 -13.45
CA GLN A 81 5.23 -12.01 -12.70
C GLN A 81 3.85 -12.53 -12.26
N MET A 82 3.34 -12.00 -11.14
CA MET A 82 2.11 -12.46 -10.51
C MET A 82 1.36 -11.35 -9.79
N LEU A 83 0.11 -11.60 -9.47
CA LEU A 83 -0.68 -10.75 -8.59
C LEU A 83 -0.56 -11.26 -7.15
N PHE A 84 -0.01 -10.45 -6.26
CA PHE A 84 -0.02 -10.69 -4.82
C PHE A 84 -1.25 -10.06 -4.18
N VAL A 85 -1.93 -10.82 -3.34
CA VAL A 85 -3.13 -10.41 -2.60
C VAL A 85 -2.90 -10.64 -1.12
N CYS A 86 -3.15 -9.64 -0.28
CA CYS A 86 -2.92 -9.72 1.16
C CYS A 86 -4.01 -8.98 1.93
N ASN A 87 -4.32 -9.41 3.17
CA ASN A 87 -5.14 -8.66 4.10
C ASN A 87 -4.43 -7.38 4.58
N HIS A 88 -5.18 -6.38 5.06
CA HIS A 88 -4.65 -5.07 5.43
C HIS A 88 -5.00 -4.66 6.86
N ARG A 89 -4.02 -4.68 7.76
CA ARG A 89 -4.18 -4.39 9.20
C ARG A 89 -3.53 -3.08 9.64
N SER A 90 -2.46 -2.66 8.96
CA SER A 90 -1.61 -1.57 9.43
C SER A 90 -1.08 -0.70 8.30
N ASN A 91 -0.72 0.56 8.61
CA ASN A 91 0.02 1.42 7.68
C ASN A 91 1.40 0.86 7.31
N TYR A 92 1.93 -0.06 8.11
CA TYR A 92 3.23 -0.68 7.88
C TYR A 92 3.18 -1.84 6.90
N ASP A 93 1.99 -2.41 6.61
CA ASP A 93 1.83 -3.58 5.74
C ASP A 93 2.46 -3.40 4.37
N PRO A 94 2.25 -2.27 3.64
CA PRO A 94 2.86 -2.08 2.33
C PRO A 94 4.39 -2.07 2.36
N LEU A 95 4.98 -1.46 3.39
CA LEU A 95 6.43 -1.41 3.56
C LEU A 95 7.00 -2.80 3.87
N ILE A 96 6.30 -3.55 4.73
CA ILE A 96 6.69 -4.89 5.13
C ILE A 96 6.56 -5.86 3.96
N SER A 97 5.42 -5.86 3.27
CA SER A 97 5.19 -6.71 2.09
C SER A 97 6.15 -6.36 0.95
N TRP A 98 6.41 -5.07 0.72
CA TRP A 98 7.44 -4.61 -0.22
C TRP A 98 8.79 -5.24 0.07
N TYR A 99 9.23 -5.16 1.33
CA TYR A 99 10.53 -5.67 1.74
C TYR A 99 10.59 -7.21 1.69
N ALA A 100 9.54 -7.88 2.09
CA ALA A 100 9.45 -9.34 2.09
C ALA A 100 9.46 -9.92 0.66
N LEU A 101 8.68 -9.31 -0.24
CA LEU A 101 8.50 -9.76 -1.63
C LEU A 101 9.57 -9.22 -2.60
N ARG A 102 10.64 -8.61 -2.12
CA ARG A 102 11.65 -7.91 -2.95
C ARG A 102 12.23 -8.72 -4.11
N LYS A 103 12.32 -10.06 -3.96
CA LYS A 103 12.80 -10.96 -5.02
C LYS A 103 11.85 -11.03 -6.22
N HIS A 104 10.57 -10.78 -5.99
CA HIS A 104 9.49 -10.84 -6.99
C HIS A 104 9.14 -9.46 -7.56
N GLN A 105 9.92 -8.44 -7.28
CA GLN A 105 9.79 -7.08 -7.81
C GLN A 105 8.35 -6.53 -7.75
N PRO A 106 7.68 -6.50 -6.58
CA PRO A 106 6.30 -6.05 -6.50
C PRO A 106 6.18 -4.55 -6.84
N SER A 107 5.02 -4.16 -7.35
CA SER A 107 4.57 -2.78 -7.46
C SER A 107 3.17 -2.70 -6.84
N PHE A 108 2.88 -1.67 -6.06
CA PHE A 108 1.62 -1.62 -5.31
C PHE A 108 0.62 -0.67 -5.95
N ILE A 109 -0.66 -1.07 -5.92
CA ILE A 109 -1.77 -0.15 -6.11
C ILE A 109 -2.03 0.55 -4.79
N SER A 110 -1.89 1.88 -4.78
CA SER A 110 -1.87 2.69 -3.58
C SER A 110 -2.81 3.89 -3.69
N LYS A 111 -3.09 4.56 -2.57
CA LYS A 111 -3.85 5.81 -2.56
C LYS A 111 -3.03 6.93 -3.17
N GLU A 112 -3.71 7.91 -3.81
CA GLU A 112 -3.07 9.09 -4.40
C GLU A 112 -2.23 9.87 -3.39
N GLU A 113 -2.70 10.00 -2.13
CA GLU A 113 -2.00 10.76 -1.09
C GLU A 113 -0.58 10.23 -0.82
N ASN A 114 -0.33 8.93 -1.01
CA ASN A 114 0.99 8.35 -0.81
C ASN A 114 2.03 8.86 -1.83
N PHE A 115 1.57 9.32 -3.00
CA PHE A 115 2.43 9.89 -4.03
C PHE A 115 2.80 11.35 -3.76
N HIS A 116 2.16 11.98 -2.78
CA HIS A 116 2.48 13.33 -2.30
C HIS A 116 3.42 13.33 -1.08
N VAL A 117 3.71 12.15 -0.50
CA VAL A 117 4.69 12.04 0.59
C VAL A 117 6.06 12.50 0.08
N PRO A 118 6.74 13.44 0.77
CA PRO A 118 8.04 13.96 0.35
C PRO A 118 9.02 12.81 0.05
N PHE A 119 9.83 12.96 -1.01
CA PHE A 119 10.78 12.00 -1.58
C PHE A 119 10.23 10.58 -1.83
N TYR A 120 9.56 9.98 -0.86
CA TYR A 120 8.98 8.63 -0.96
C TYR A 120 8.00 8.53 -2.14
N GLY A 121 7.06 9.48 -2.26
CA GLY A 121 6.07 9.51 -3.33
C GLY A 121 6.68 9.53 -4.74
N ARG A 122 7.82 10.21 -4.91
CA ARG A 122 8.55 10.21 -6.19
C ARG A 122 9.20 8.86 -6.45
N ILE A 123 9.84 8.26 -5.45
CA ILE A 123 10.54 6.99 -5.59
C ILE A 123 9.57 5.86 -5.93
N ILE A 124 8.41 5.78 -5.25
CA ILE A 124 7.42 4.75 -5.56
C ILE A 124 6.87 4.87 -6.98
N ARG A 125 6.69 6.11 -7.52
CA ARG A 125 6.33 6.30 -8.95
C ARG A 125 7.37 5.65 -9.87
N ARG A 126 8.65 5.81 -9.56
CA ARG A 126 9.75 5.26 -10.38
C ARG A 126 9.89 3.75 -10.25
N CYS A 127 9.25 3.15 -9.22
CA CYS A 127 9.08 1.70 -9.04
C CYS A 127 7.74 1.19 -9.60
N CYS A 128 7.13 1.90 -10.54
CA CYS A 128 5.87 1.54 -11.21
C CYS A 128 4.65 1.42 -10.29
N PHE A 129 4.67 2.02 -9.09
CA PHE A 129 3.47 2.05 -8.25
C PHE A 129 2.37 2.86 -8.95
N MET A 130 1.14 2.47 -8.69
CA MET A 130 -0.04 3.01 -9.35
C MET A 130 -0.99 3.62 -8.33
N ALA A 131 -1.43 4.84 -8.61
CA ALA A 131 -2.49 5.45 -7.84
C ALA A 131 -3.85 4.91 -8.27
N ILE A 132 -4.75 4.68 -7.31
CA ILE A 132 -6.13 4.28 -7.61
C ILE A 132 -7.10 5.34 -7.10
N ASP A 133 -7.93 5.82 -8.00
CA ASP A 133 -9.09 6.63 -7.68
C ASP A 133 -10.29 5.71 -7.42
N ARG A 134 -10.65 5.55 -6.15
CA ARG A 134 -11.76 4.68 -5.73
C ARG A 134 -13.14 5.31 -5.91
N LYS A 135 -13.17 6.63 -6.12
CA LYS A 135 -14.44 7.37 -6.30
C LYS A 135 -14.89 7.37 -7.76
N ASN A 136 -13.97 7.14 -8.69
CA ASN A 136 -14.24 7.13 -10.11
C ASN A 136 -13.95 5.75 -10.72
N ALA A 137 -15.01 5.03 -11.10
CA ALA A 137 -14.90 3.67 -11.65
C ALA A 137 -14.10 3.62 -12.96
N ARG A 138 -14.16 4.68 -13.78
CA ARG A 138 -13.40 4.77 -15.04
C ARG A 138 -11.91 4.89 -14.77
N ASN A 139 -11.52 5.75 -13.82
CA ASN A 139 -10.13 5.93 -13.42
C ASN A 139 -9.58 4.66 -12.75
N ALA A 140 -10.39 3.99 -11.91
CA ALA A 140 -10.02 2.72 -11.30
C ALA A 140 -9.76 1.65 -12.37
N MET A 141 -10.59 1.60 -13.44
CA MET A 141 -10.39 0.65 -14.53
C MET A 141 -9.09 0.94 -15.31
N ALA A 142 -8.74 2.20 -15.55
CA ALA A 142 -7.47 2.57 -16.19
C ALA A 142 -6.26 2.09 -15.37
N THR A 143 -6.35 2.18 -14.03
CA THR A 143 -5.31 1.62 -13.14
C THR A 143 -5.20 0.11 -13.23
N ILE A 144 -6.34 -0.61 -13.32
CA ILE A 144 -6.38 -2.07 -13.53
C ILE A 144 -5.72 -2.43 -14.86
N ASP A 145 -6.04 -1.70 -15.93
CA ASP A 145 -5.47 -1.93 -17.26
C ASP A 145 -3.97 -1.71 -17.28
N ARG A 146 -3.51 -0.64 -16.67
CA ARG A 146 -2.08 -0.36 -16.52
C ARG A 146 -1.36 -1.46 -15.73
N ALA A 147 -1.92 -1.90 -14.60
CA ALA A 147 -1.37 -3.00 -13.81
C ALA A 147 -1.27 -4.30 -14.61
N SER A 148 -2.32 -4.63 -15.39
CA SER A 148 -2.33 -5.79 -16.26
C SER A 148 -1.25 -5.72 -17.35
N ASN A 149 -1.03 -4.53 -17.93
CA ASN A 149 0.00 -4.33 -18.96
C ASN A 149 1.42 -4.47 -18.38
N LEU A 150 1.68 -3.97 -17.15
CA LEU A 150 2.96 -4.16 -16.48
C LEU A 150 3.27 -5.65 -16.25
N LEU A 151 2.27 -6.44 -15.86
CA LEU A 151 2.38 -7.89 -15.71
C LEU A 151 2.62 -8.59 -17.05
N LYS A 152 1.86 -8.25 -18.10
CA LYS A 152 2.01 -8.83 -19.46
C LYS A 152 3.39 -8.59 -20.05
N ASN A 153 3.93 -7.40 -19.81
CA ASN A 153 5.25 -7.02 -20.30
C ASN A 153 6.39 -7.58 -19.42
N ASN A 154 6.06 -8.40 -18.43
CA ASN A 154 7.01 -8.98 -17.48
C ASN A 154 7.89 -7.92 -16.76
N GLU A 155 7.35 -6.70 -16.58
CA GLU A 155 8.07 -5.58 -16.00
C GLU A 155 8.17 -5.71 -14.47
N VAL A 156 7.04 -5.91 -13.80
CA VAL A 156 6.93 -6.04 -12.34
C VAL A 156 5.78 -6.96 -11.96
N SER A 157 5.84 -7.58 -10.80
CA SER A 157 4.65 -8.15 -10.15
C SER A 157 3.78 -7.04 -9.57
N VAL A 158 2.50 -7.31 -9.36
CA VAL A 158 1.57 -6.35 -8.77
C VAL A 158 1.10 -6.85 -7.42
N ALA A 159 1.04 -5.99 -6.41
CA ALA A 159 0.54 -6.32 -5.09
C ALA A 159 -0.63 -5.41 -4.71
N VAL A 160 -1.68 -6.01 -4.16
CA VAL A 160 -2.92 -5.31 -3.78
C VAL A 160 -3.42 -5.75 -2.40
N TYR A 161 -4.10 -4.83 -1.75
CA TYR A 161 -4.90 -5.10 -0.56
C TYR A 161 -6.38 -5.00 -0.96
N PRO A 162 -7.05 -6.13 -1.26
CA PRO A 162 -8.37 -6.12 -1.87
C PRO A 162 -9.47 -5.59 -0.95
N GLU A 163 -9.23 -5.51 0.36
CA GLU A 163 -10.09 -4.84 1.32
C GLU A 163 -10.27 -3.34 1.02
N GLY A 164 -9.34 -2.76 0.27
CA GLY A 164 -9.37 -1.35 -0.10
C GLY A 164 -9.14 -0.38 1.06
N THR A 165 -9.26 -0.80 2.30
CA THR A 165 -9.00 -0.03 3.51
C THR A 165 -8.41 -0.93 4.59
N ARG A 166 -7.91 -0.34 5.68
CA ARG A 166 -7.39 -1.11 6.82
C ARG A 166 -8.52 -1.56 7.73
N SER A 167 -8.50 -2.82 8.14
CA SER A 167 -9.38 -3.31 9.19
C SER A 167 -8.93 -2.79 10.56
N LYS A 168 -9.67 -1.86 11.14
CA LYS A 168 -9.41 -1.31 12.48
C LYS A 168 -9.70 -2.30 13.61
N ARG A 169 -10.64 -3.24 13.37
CA ARG A 169 -11.06 -4.26 14.35
C ARG A 169 -10.34 -5.59 14.16
N LEU A 170 -9.37 -5.65 13.26
CA LEU A 170 -8.62 -6.86 12.87
C LEU A 170 -9.50 -7.96 12.27
N VAL A 171 -10.73 -7.65 11.86
CA VAL A 171 -11.65 -8.55 11.15
C VAL A 171 -11.40 -8.39 9.66
N LEU A 172 -11.37 -9.49 8.91
CA LEU A 172 -11.16 -9.49 7.47
C LEU A 172 -12.37 -8.87 6.75
N LEU A 173 -12.17 -7.74 6.09
CA LEU A 173 -13.22 -7.04 5.37
C LEU A 173 -13.57 -7.74 4.05
N LYS A 174 -14.67 -7.30 3.43
CA LYS A 174 -15.07 -7.76 2.10
C LYS A 174 -14.02 -7.34 1.07
N PHE A 175 -13.73 -8.22 0.12
CA PHE A 175 -12.79 -7.94 -0.96
C PHE A 175 -13.50 -7.28 -2.14
N HIS A 176 -12.82 -6.32 -2.75
CA HIS A 176 -13.21 -5.74 -4.02
C HIS A 176 -12.79 -6.67 -5.17
N SER A 177 -13.73 -7.45 -5.69
CA SER A 177 -13.46 -8.46 -6.74
C SER A 177 -12.85 -7.89 -8.02
N GLY A 178 -13.10 -6.61 -8.31
CA GLY A 178 -12.57 -5.94 -9.52
C GLY A 178 -11.05 -5.95 -9.65
N VAL A 179 -10.29 -6.05 -8.56
CA VAL A 179 -8.81 -6.10 -8.60
C VAL A 179 -8.28 -7.39 -9.22
N PHE A 180 -9.05 -8.49 -9.15
CA PHE A 180 -8.65 -9.77 -9.74
C PHE A 180 -8.69 -9.76 -11.29
N LYS A 181 -9.37 -8.77 -11.90
CA LYS A 181 -9.27 -8.53 -13.36
C LYS A 181 -7.83 -8.29 -13.81
N ILE A 182 -6.96 -7.81 -12.93
CA ILE A 182 -5.54 -7.61 -13.22
C ILE A 182 -4.90 -8.94 -13.62
N ALA A 183 -5.06 -9.97 -12.80
CA ALA A 183 -4.48 -11.29 -13.05
C ALA A 183 -5.15 -11.98 -14.26
N GLN A 184 -6.48 -11.86 -14.41
CA GLN A 184 -7.21 -12.41 -15.56
C GLN A 184 -6.74 -11.81 -16.88
N LYS A 185 -6.66 -10.48 -16.97
CA LYS A 185 -6.20 -9.77 -18.17
C LYS A 185 -4.75 -10.07 -18.51
N ALA A 186 -3.92 -10.26 -17.49
CA ALA A 186 -2.50 -10.57 -17.68
C ALA A 186 -2.20 -12.06 -17.86
N ASN A 187 -3.17 -12.95 -17.58
CA ASN A 187 -3.00 -14.40 -17.57
C ASN A 187 -1.85 -14.85 -16.65
N VAL A 188 -1.88 -14.37 -15.40
CA VAL A 188 -0.86 -14.66 -14.37
C VAL A 188 -1.49 -15.29 -13.13
N PRO A 189 -0.73 -16.05 -12.32
CA PRO A 189 -1.23 -16.59 -11.08
C PRO A 189 -1.50 -15.50 -10.04
N VAL A 190 -2.38 -15.83 -9.08
CA VAL A 190 -2.63 -15.04 -7.88
C VAL A 190 -2.01 -15.73 -6.68
N VAL A 191 -1.09 -15.05 -6.00
CA VAL A 191 -0.46 -15.52 -4.75
C VAL A 191 -1.16 -14.86 -3.58
N VAL A 192 -1.77 -15.68 -2.72
CA VAL A 192 -2.54 -15.23 -1.57
C VAL A 192 -1.68 -15.26 -0.32
N LEU A 193 -1.60 -14.12 0.36
CA LEU A 193 -0.75 -13.91 1.53
C LEU A 193 -1.58 -13.50 2.75
N THR A 194 -1.11 -13.85 3.93
CA THR A 194 -1.57 -13.24 5.18
C THR A 194 -0.46 -12.43 5.83
N ILE A 195 -0.85 -11.31 6.48
CA ILE A 195 0.04 -10.53 7.35
C ILE A 195 -0.57 -10.40 8.74
N GLN A 196 0.25 -10.64 9.77
CA GLN A 196 -0.16 -10.60 11.19
C GLN A 196 0.93 -9.95 12.03
N GLY A 197 0.53 -9.19 13.06
CA GLY A 197 1.43 -8.57 14.03
C GLY A 197 1.94 -7.18 13.63
N SER A 198 1.70 -6.72 12.42
CA SER A 198 2.10 -5.38 11.95
C SER A 198 1.39 -4.25 12.69
N GLU A 199 0.18 -4.49 13.17
CA GLU A 199 -0.62 -3.58 14.00
C GLU A 199 0.02 -3.27 15.36
N LEU A 200 0.90 -4.14 15.83
CA LEU A 200 1.59 -4.00 17.12
C LEU A 200 2.84 -3.12 17.04
N ILE A 201 3.34 -2.79 15.84
CA ILE A 201 4.60 -2.05 15.67
C ILE A 201 4.56 -0.73 16.42
N LYS A 202 3.49 0.07 16.23
CA LYS A 202 3.36 1.38 16.89
C LYS A 202 3.32 1.26 18.43
N LYS A 203 2.73 0.17 18.96
CA LYS A 203 2.63 -0.07 20.40
C LYS A 203 3.97 -0.53 21.00
N ASN A 204 4.72 -1.33 20.25
CA ASN A 204 5.96 -1.94 20.75
C ASN A 204 7.18 -1.01 20.63
N TYR A 205 7.21 -0.20 19.56
CA TYR A 205 8.34 0.70 19.31
C TYR A 205 8.34 1.89 20.28
N PRO A 206 9.51 2.33 20.79
CA PRO A 206 10.86 1.80 20.52
C PRO A 206 11.32 0.67 21.47
N TRP A 207 10.56 0.34 22.50
CA TRP A 207 11.00 -0.47 23.62
C TRP A 207 11.06 -1.96 23.34
N ARG A 208 10.13 -2.47 22.51
CA ARG A 208 10.03 -3.90 22.20
C ARG A 208 10.15 -4.15 20.70
N SER A 209 10.72 -5.30 20.33
CA SER A 209 10.66 -5.78 18.95
C SER A 209 9.28 -6.32 18.63
N THR A 210 8.88 -6.19 17.37
CA THR A 210 7.63 -6.75 16.86
C THR A 210 7.92 -7.86 15.88
N LYS A 211 7.42 -9.07 16.14
CA LYS A 211 7.42 -10.15 15.18
C LYS A 211 6.22 -9.96 14.24
N VAL A 212 6.49 -9.86 12.94
CA VAL A 212 5.46 -9.80 11.90
C VAL A 212 5.57 -11.03 11.04
N ARG A 213 4.49 -11.82 11.00
CA ARG A 213 4.41 -13.03 10.18
C ARG A 213 3.76 -12.67 8.86
N ILE A 214 4.38 -13.12 7.77
CA ILE A 214 3.79 -13.14 6.43
C ILE A 214 3.84 -14.59 5.97
N LYS A 215 2.66 -15.12 5.58
CA LYS A 215 2.55 -16.51 5.13
C LYS A 215 1.90 -16.56 3.76
N VAL A 216 2.42 -17.40 2.87
CA VAL A 216 1.76 -17.78 1.63
C VAL A 216 0.69 -18.82 1.96
N VAL A 217 -0.58 -18.47 1.85
CA VAL A 217 -1.71 -19.35 2.19
C VAL A 217 -2.25 -20.11 0.99
N GLY A 218 -1.97 -19.64 -0.21
CA GLY A 218 -2.35 -20.34 -1.43
C GLY A 218 -1.82 -19.66 -2.69
N VAL A 219 -1.85 -20.42 -3.78
CA VAL A 219 -1.52 -19.94 -5.12
C VAL A 219 -2.63 -20.42 -6.05
N LEU A 220 -3.33 -19.47 -6.68
CA LEU A 220 -4.34 -19.74 -7.71
C LEU A 220 -3.64 -19.74 -9.07
N PRO A 221 -3.60 -20.88 -9.80
CA PRO A 221 -2.95 -20.96 -11.08
C PRO A 221 -3.58 -20.04 -12.13
N ALA A 222 -2.79 -19.57 -13.10
CA ALA A 222 -3.26 -18.64 -14.12
C ALA A 222 -4.47 -19.16 -14.91
N ASP A 223 -4.49 -20.45 -15.25
CA ASP A 223 -5.59 -21.06 -16.00
C ASP A 223 -6.89 -21.07 -15.19
N HIS A 224 -6.81 -21.38 -13.89
CA HIS A 224 -7.94 -21.30 -12.95
C HIS A 224 -8.44 -19.85 -12.86
N VAL A 225 -7.54 -18.89 -12.65
CA VAL A 225 -7.88 -17.45 -12.58
C VAL A 225 -8.55 -16.97 -13.88
N LYS A 226 -8.09 -17.43 -15.04
CA LYS A 226 -8.64 -17.05 -16.33
C LYS A 226 -10.06 -17.63 -16.57
N ALA A 227 -10.31 -18.86 -16.12
CA ALA A 227 -11.57 -19.55 -16.31
C ALA A 227 -12.68 -19.13 -15.33
N SER A 228 -12.31 -18.60 -14.17
CA SER A 228 -13.22 -18.27 -13.07
C SER A 228 -13.76 -16.84 -13.16
N LYS A 229 -14.92 -16.57 -12.55
CA LYS A 229 -15.39 -15.18 -12.36
C LYS A 229 -14.53 -14.47 -11.31
N THR A 230 -14.37 -13.16 -11.43
CA THR A 230 -13.61 -12.38 -10.44
C THR A 230 -14.20 -12.42 -9.03
N SER A 231 -15.53 -12.59 -8.90
CA SER A 231 -16.20 -12.83 -7.62
C SER A 231 -15.70 -14.10 -6.95
N ASP A 232 -15.66 -15.21 -7.72
CA ASP A 232 -15.31 -16.54 -7.21
C ASP A 232 -13.84 -16.58 -6.75
N ILE A 233 -12.94 -15.97 -7.56
CA ILE A 233 -11.51 -15.80 -7.20
C ILE A 233 -11.36 -14.96 -5.92
N SER A 234 -12.18 -13.91 -5.79
CA SER A 234 -12.19 -13.03 -4.63
C SER A 234 -12.61 -13.77 -3.36
N ASP A 235 -13.68 -14.57 -3.46
CA ASP A 235 -14.22 -15.32 -2.34
C ASP A 235 -13.28 -16.46 -1.94
N GLU A 236 -12.67 -17.15 -2.92
CA GLU A 236 -11.67 -18.18 -2.69
C GLU A 236 -10.42 -17.61 -1.98
N ALA A 237 -9.87 -16.51 -2.48
CA ALA A 237 -8.71 -15.86 -1.86
C ALA A 237 -9.04 -15.35 -0.45
N ARG A 238 -10.25 -14.82 -0.24
CA ARG A 238 -10.71 -14.36 1.07
C ARG A 238 -10.87 -15.54 2.04
N ALA A 239 -11.44 -16.65 1.60
CA ALA A 239 -11.60 -17.86 2.40
C ALA A 239 -10.26 -18.44 2.85
N MET A 240 -9.25 -18.48 1.97
CA MET A 240 -7.88 -18.90 2.32
C MET A 240 -7.28 -18.03 3.42
N ILE A 241 -7.45 -16.71 3.34
CA ILE A 241 -6.96 -15.76 4.34
C ILE A 241 -7.73 -15.93 5.66
N ALA A 242 -9.06 -16.03 5.61
CA ALA A 242 -9.91 -16.20 6.78
C ALA A 242 -9.56 -17.47 7.56
N ALA A 243 -9.36 -18.58 6.85
CA ALA A 243 -8.97 -19.87 7.45
C ALA A 243 -7.63 -19.76 8.19
N GLU A 244 -6.63 -19.10 7.63
CA GLU A 244 -5.32 -18.92 8.28
C GLU A 244 -5.41 -17.96 9.48
N LEU A 245 -6.28 -16.94 9.42
CA LEU A 245 -6.47 -15.99 10.52
C LEU A 245 -7.34 -16.56 11.65
N GLY A 246 -7.97 -17.72 11.46
CA GLY A 246 -8.93 -18.32 12.42
C GLY A 246 -10.23 -17.54 12.50
N GLU A 247 -10.55 -16.76 11.47
CA GLU A 247 -11.81 -16.01 11.40
C GLU A 247 -12.90 -16.93 10.86
N LYS A 248 -13.97 -17.14 11.66
CA LYS A 248 -15.20 -17.75 11.16
C LYS A 248 -15.80 -16.80 10.12
N GLU A 249 -16.42 -17.34 9.08
CA GLU A 249 -17.12 -16.56 8.06
C GLU A 249 -17.95 -15.46 8.72
N ALA A 250 -17.62 -14.20 8.42
CA ALA A 250 -18.36 -13.08 8.98
C ALA A 250 -19.80 -13.16 8.47
N ALA A 251 -20.75 -13.14 9.38
CA ALA A 251 -22.15 -12.93 9.07
C ALA A 251 -22.30 -11.69 8.17
N PRO A 252 -23.31 -11.63 7.26
CA PRO A 252 -23.46 -10.52 6.33
C PRO A 252 -23.48 -9.20 7.09
N GLU A 253 -22.61 -8.28 6.67
CA GLU A 253 -22.49 -6.96 7.29
C GLU A 253 -23.85 -6.27 7.37
N VAL A 254 -24.28 -5.96 8.58
CA VAL A 254 -25.23 -4.87 8.81
C VAL A 254 -24.60 -3.63 8.17
N LYS A 255 -25.20 -3.09 7.14
CA LYS A 255 -24.80 -1.85 6.48
C LYS A 255 -24.68 -0.78 7.58
N GLU A 256 -23.45 -0.48 7.98
CA GLU A 256 -23.17 0.72 8.76
C GLU A 256 -23.53 1.87 7.81
N ALA A 257 -24.64 2.55 8.09
CA ALA A 257 -25.08 3.73 7.36
C ALA A 257 -23.89 4.71 7.29
N ALA A 258 -23.60 5.19 6.10
CA ALA A 258 -22.67 6.29 5.92
C ALA A 258 -23.02 7.36 6.96
N PRO A 259 -22.04 7.97 7.67
CA PRO A 259 -22.36 9.05 8.59
C PRO A 259 -23.11 10.12 7.81
N GLU A 260 -24.35 10.36 8.17
CA GLU A 260 -25.12 11.51 7.70
C GLU A 260 -24.23 12.72 7.96
N VAL A 261 -23.81 13.36 6.88
CA VAL A 261 -23.23 14.68 6.95
C VAL A 261 -24.35 15.57 7.47
N LYS A 262 -24.32 15.86 8.76
CA LYS A 262 -25.18 16.90 9.32
C LYS A 262 -24.78 18.16 8.61
N GLU A 263 -25.62 18.59 7.67
CA GLU A 263 -25.57 19.89 7.02
C GLU A 263 -25.68 20.92 8.14
N THR A 264 -24.56 21.49 8.54
CA THR A 264 -24.52 22.53 9.56
C THR A 264 -25.24 23.75 9.02
N ALA A 265 -25.98 24.43 9.88
CA ALA A 265 -26.77 25.62 9.54
C ALA A 265 -26.00 26.70 8.75
N GLU A 266 -24.67 26.75 8.87
CA GLU A 266 -23.77 27.62 8.10
C GLU A 266 -23.77 27.39 6.58
N VAL A 267 -24.02 26.16 6.10
CA VAL A 267 -24.07 25.88 4.65
C VAL A 267 -25.37 26.40 4.03
N LYS A 268 -26.47 26.41 4.79
CA LYS A 268 -27.75 26.95 4.33
C LYS A 268 -27.70 28.48 4.23
N GLU A 269 -27.04 29.16 5.18
CA GLU A 269 -26.91 30.60 5.19
C GLU A 269 -26.06 31.12 4.01
N VAL A 270 -25.05 30.37 3.58
CA VAL A 270 -24.20 30.71 2.42
C VAL A 270 -24.92 30.49 1.08
N GLN A 271 -25.86 29.55 1.01
CA GLN A 271 -26.66 29.32 -0.20
C GLN A 271 -27.77 30.34 -0.33
N GLU A 272 -28.47 30.72 0.74
CA GLU A 272 -29.48 31.80 0.73
C GLU A 272 -28.89 33.16 0.39
N VAL A 273 -27.65 33.47 0.83
CA VAL A 273 -26.96 34.73 0.48
C VAL A 273 -26.53 34.77 -0.99
N LYS A 274 -26.21 33.65 -1.62
CA LYS A 274 -25.88 33.59 -3.06
C LYS A 274 -27.13 33.71 -3.93
N GLU A 275 -28.24 33.09 -3.57
CA GLU A 275 -29.48 33.16 -4.32
C GLU A 275 -30.12 34.54 -4.26
N THR A 276 -30.00 35.28 -3.15
CA THR A 276 -30.43 36.69 -3.02
C THR A 276 -29.52 37.67 -3.72
N ALA A 277 -28.24 37.34 -3.96
CA ALA A 277 -27.33 38.19 -4.74
C ALA A 277 -27.58 38.07 -6.25
N GLU A 278 -27.83 36.85 -6.76
CA GLU A 278 -28.14 36.67 -8.20
C GLU A 278 -29.47 37.26 -8.61
N VAL A 279 -30.50 37.31 -7.73
CA VAL A 279 -31.79 37.93 -8.00
C VAL A 279 -31.69 39.47 -8.03
N LYS A 280 -30.70 40.10 -7.37
CA LYS A 280 -30.48 41.54 -7.42
C LYS A 280 -29.74 42.00 -8.69
N GLU A 281 -28.77 41.19 -9.19
CA GLU A 281 -28.07 41.53 -10.44
C GLU A 281 -28.94 41.40 -11.70
N THR A 282 -29.92 40.47 -11.70
CA THR A 282 -30.85 40.32 -12.85
C THR A 282 -32.02 41.28 -12.83
N GLY A 283 -32.22 42.05 -11.75
CA GLY A 283 -33.30 43.06 -11.60
C GLY A 283 -32.91 44.47 -12.06
N GLU A 284 -31.63 44.81 -12.15
CA GLU A 284 -31.17 46.12 -12.56
C GLU A 284 -30.91 46.30 -14.08
N GLU A 285 -30.94 45.20 -14.87
CA GLU A 285 -30.70 45.25 -16.33
C GLU A 285 -31.97 45.40 -17.18
N LYS A 286 -33.13 45.75 -16.57
CA LYS A 286 -34.43 45.97 -17.26
C LYS A 286 -35.07 47.31 -17.01
N ALA A 287 -34.33 48.32 -16.58
CA ALA A 287 -34.83 49.68 -16.45
C ALA A 287 -33.78 50.68 -16.98
N ASP A 288 -33.61 50.67 -18.30
CA ASP A 288 -33.22 51.85 -19.12
C ASP A 288 -33.59 51.60 -20.60
#